data_e1708bfcbe38112d63fdb2c1aae36f08
#
_entry.id   e1708bfcbe38112d63fdb2c1aae36f08
#
_cell.length_a   1.000
_cell.length_b   1.000
_cell.length_c   1.000
_cell.angle_alpha   90.00
_cell.angle_beta   90.00
_cell.angle_gamma   90.00
#
_symmetry.space_group_name_H-M   'P 1'
#
loop_
_entity.id
_entity.type
_entity.pdbx_description
1 polymer ?
#
loop_
_entity_poly.entity_id
_entity_poly.type
_entity_poly.pdbx_seq_one_letter_code
_entity_poly.pdbx_strand_id
1 'polypeptide(L)'
;MGGLFLGFDTSNYTTSAAIFSEDTGDFILNYKKLLPVAEGERGLRQSEAVFSHIKATGDASEAIRAALNIAGGSSGIRAVACSSSPRSADGSYMPCFLVGEALASSVSGTLGAPLYKVSHQDGHVAVAVYSASRIYSFDADGFFSHPFISFHVSGGTFEVLKVSPSLSSKRIFDV
;
A
#
# COMPACT_ATOMS: atom_id res chain seq x y z
N MET A 1 -6.56 -2.04 -23.45
CA MET A 1 -6.85 -2.27 -22.04
C MET A 1 -5.73 -1.66 -21.24
N GLY A 2 -6.06 -0.75 -20.33
CA GLY A 2 -5.09 -0.19 -19.38
C GLY A 2 -4.56 -1.23 -18.39
N GLY A 3 -3.55 -0.84 -17.64
CA GLY A 3 -2.88 -1.72 -16.70
C GLY A 3 -3.63 -1.89 -15.39
N LEU A 4 -3.39 -3.02 -14.73
CA LEU A 4 -3.76 -3.26 -13.34
C LEU A 4 -2.52 -3.13 -12.45
N PHE A 5 -2.68 -2.52 -11.29
CA PHE A 5 -1.63 -2.34 -10.30
C PHE A 5 -2.04 -2.99 -8.99
N LEU A 6 -1.26 -3.97 -8.53
CA LEU A 6 -1.56 -4.74 -7.32
C LEU A 6 -0.69 -4.25 -6.17
N GLY A 7 -1.30 -3.87 -5.05
CA GLY A 7 -0.63 -3.39 -3.86
C GLY A 7 -0.89 -4.26 -2.63
N PHE A 8 0.12 -4.38 -1.74
CA PHE A 8 0.04 -5.05 -0.45
C PHE A 8 0.52 -4.14 0.68
N ASP A 9 -0.19 -4.17 1.79
CA ASP A 9 0.25 -3.54 3.04
C ASP A 9 -0.07 -4.44 4.23
N THR A 10 0.94 -4.72 5.04
CA THR A 10 0.85 -5.49 6.28
C THR A 10 1.37 -4.68 7.47
N SER A 11 1.07 -3.38 7.45
CA SER A 11 1.40 -2.48 8.57
C SER A 11 0.54 -2.79 9.79
N ASN A 12 1.20 -3.08 10.88
CA ASN A 12 0.72 -3.22 12.24
C ASN A 12 -0.61 -3.98 12.45
N TYR A 13 -1.78 -3.37 12.25
CA TYR A 13 -3.08 -3.92 12.66
C TYR A 13 -3.97 -4.42 11.52
N THR A 14 -3.55 -4.26 10.27
CA THR A 14 -4.41 -4.57 9.12
C THR A 14 -3.62 -5.25 8.02
N THR A 15 -4.11 -6.42 7.56
CA THR A 15 -3.67 -7.00 6.30
C THR A 15 -4.49 -6.38 5.18
N SER A 16 -3.84 -5.72 4.24
CA SER A 16 -4.50 -5.05 3.12
C SER A 16 -3.97 -5.52 1.78
N ALA A 17 -4.86 -5.60 0.80
CA ALA A 17 -4.51 -5.76 -0.61
C ALA A 17 -5.46 -4.92 -1.47
N ALA A 18 -4.93 -4.31 -2.51
CA ALA A 18 -5.72 -3.48 -3.41
C ALA A 18 -5.32 -3.73 -4.87
N ILE A 19 -6.28 -3.62 -5.78
CA ILE A 19 -6.01 -3.59 -7.22
C ILE A 19 -6.59 -2.28 -7.75
N PHE A 20 -5.72 -1.46 -8.34
CA PHE A 20 -6.09 -0.24 -9.04
C PHE A 20 -6.14 -0.51 -10.55
N SER A 21 -7.14 0.04 -11.23
CA SER A 21 -7.30 -0.06 -12.68
C SER A 21 -7.01 1.28 -13.34
N GLU A 22 -6.07 1.29 -14.26
CA GLU A 22 -5.75 2.47 -15.09
C GLU A 22 -6.93 2.88 -15.98
N ASP A 23 -7.69 1.91 -16.51
CA ASP A 23 -8.84 2.18 -17.40
C ASP A 23 -9.95 2.98 -16.69
N THR A 24 -10.22 2.65 -15.43
CA THR A 24 -11.29 3.32 -14.66
C THR A 24 -10.78 4.46 -13.79
N GLY A 25 -9.46 4.51 -13.53
CA GLY A 25 -8.86 5.41 -12.55
C GLY A 25 -9.35 5.14 -11.13
N ASP A 26 -9.73 3.89 -10.80
CA ASP A 26 -10.32 3.54 -9.52
C ASP A 26 -9.89 2.14 -9.04
N PHE A 27 -10.18 1.83 -7.78
CA PHE A 27 -9.90 0.52 -7.20
C PHE A 27 -10.97 -0.49 -7.58
N ILE A 28 -10.58 -1.62 -8.17
CA ILE A 28 -11.44 -2.78 -8.41
C ILE A 28 -11.39 -3.79 -7.26
N LEU A 29 -10.40 -3.67 -6.37
CA LEU A 29 -10.30 -4.38 -5.11
C LEU A 29 -9.76 -3.45 -4.03
N ASN A 30 -10.40 -3.46 -2.85
CA ASN A 30 -9.90 -2.83 -1.64
C ASN A 30 -10.17 -3.79 -0.46
N TYR A 31 -9.29 -4.78 -0.31
CA TYR A 31 -9.38 -5.79 0.75
C TYR A 31 -8.71 -5.29 2.02
N LYS A 32 -9.38 -5.45 3.17
CA LYS A 32 -8.86 -5.11 4.50
C LYS A 32 -9.32 -6.16 5.52
N LYS A 33 -8.38 -6.67 6.30
CA LYS A 33 -8.66 -7.55 7.44
C LYS A 33 -7.92 -7.07 8.66
N LEU A 34 -8.68 -6.62 9.66
CA LEU A 34 -8.12 -6.26 10.96
C LEU A 34 -7.57 -7.50 11.66
N LEU A 35 -6.42 -7.35 12.27
CA LEU A 35 -5.82 -8.38 13.11
C LEU A 35 -6.50 -8.39 14.48
N PRO A 36 -6.70 -9.58 15.09
CA PRO A 36 -7.27 -9.67 16.41
C PRO A 36 -6.29 -9.09 17.45
N VAL A 37 -6.77 -8.19 18.29
CA VAL A 37 -6.06 -7.69 19.48
C VAL A 37 -6.76 -8.28 20.67
N ALA A 38 -5.99 -8.89 21.61
CA ALA A 38 -6.58 -9.47 22.81
C ALA A 38 -7.19 -8.38 23.70
N GLU A 39 -8.29 -8.71 24.37
CA GLU A 39 -8.98 -7.78 25.26
C GLU A 39 -8.04 -7.33 26.41
N GLY A 40 -7.93 -6.02 26.59
CA GLY A 40 -7.04 -5.41 27.58
C GLY A 40 -5.62 -5.14 27.11
N GLU A 41 -5.21 -5.57 25.92
CA GLU A 41 -3.91 -5.23 25.35
C GLU A 41 -3.96 -3.89 24.58
N ARG A 42 -2.88 -3.11 24.70
CA ARG A 42 -2.74 -1.80 24.04
C ARG A 42 -2.14 -1.88 22.65
N GLY A 43 -1.85 -3.08 22.13
CA GLY A 43 -1.23 -3.31 20.85
C GLY A 43 -0.87 -4.76 20.59
N LEU A 44 -0.34 -5.05 19.40
CA LEU A 44 0.16 -6.36 19.01
C LEU A 44 1.69 -6.41 19.12
N ARG A 45 2.22 -7.48 19.69
CA ARG A 45 3.64 -7.79 19.56
C ARG A 45 3.95 -8.07 18.09
N GLN A 46 5.14 -7.67 17.64
CA GLN A 46 5.52 -7.84 16.25
C GLN A 46 5.47 -9.29 15.76
N SER A 47 5.84 -10.25 16.60
CA SER A 47 5.74 -11.68 16.28
C SER A 47 4.30 -12.15 16.09
N GLU A 48 3.37 -11.64 16.88
CA GLU A 48 1.93 -11.94 16.78
C GLU A 48 1.32 -11.27 15.54
N ALA A 49 1.75 -10.03 15.23
CA ALA A 49 1.37 -9.36 14.01
C ALA A 49 1.81 -10.15 12.76
N VAL A 50 3.09 -10.55 12.69
CA VAL A 50 3.62 -11.39 11.59
C VAL A 50 2.80 -12.66 11.43
N PHE A 51 2.56 -13.41 12.53
CA PHE A 51 1.79 -14.65 12.49
C PHE A 51 0.35 -14.42 12.00
N SER A 52 -0.29 -13.36 12.50
CA SER A 52 -1.67 -13.02 12.13
C SER A 52 -1.78 -12.57 10.67
N HIS A 53 -0.81 -11.80 10.17
CA HIS A 53 -0.73 -11.45 8.76
C HIS A 53 -0.57 -12.69 7.87
N ILE A 54 0.33 -13.62 8.24
CA ILE A 54 0.50 -14.88 7.50
C ILE A 54 -0.84 -15.64 7.41
N LYS A 55 -1.59 -15.73 8.51
CA LYS A 55 -2.91 -16.38 8.49
C LYS A 55 -3.93 -15.68 7.60
N ALA A 56 -3.83 -14.37 7.44
CA ALA A 56 -4.73 -13.58 6.62
C ALA A 56 -4.38 -13.58 5.12
N THR A 57 -3.17 -14.05 4.72
CA THR A 57 -2.76 -14.03 3.31
C THR A 57 -3.61 -14.91 2.41
N GLY A 58 -4.16 -16.02 2.93
CA GLY A 58 -5.07 -16.89 2.18
C GLY A 58 -6.32 -16.15 1.72
N ASP A 59 -7.01 -15.48 2.64
CA ASP A 59 -8.21 -14.70 2.35
C ASP A 59 -7.93 -13.54 1.39
N ALA A 60 -6.79 -12.86 1.58
CA ALA A 60 -6.35 -11.79 0.67
C ALA A 60 -6.11 -12.31 -0.74
N SER A 61 -5.47 -13.47 -0.87
CA SER A 61 -5.22 -14.12 -2.17
C SER A 61 -6.51 -14.55 -2.88
N GLU A 62 -7.51 -15.02 -2.12
CA GLU A 62 -8.82 -15.33 -2.69
C GLU A 62 -9.56 -14.09 -3.18
N ALA A 63 -9.53 -13.00 -2.42
CA ALA A 63 -10.13 -11.74 -2.82
C ALA A 63 -9.47 -11.19 -4.11
N ILE A 64 -8.14 -11.25 -4.19
CA ILE A 64 -7.38 -10.87 -5.40
C ILE A 64 -7.80 -11.73 -6.58
N ARG A 65 -7.83 -13.06 -6.43
CA ARG A 65 -8.24 -13.99 -7.48
C ARG A 65 -9.65 -13.70 -7.99
N ALA A 66 -10.59 -13.44 -7.09
CA ALA A 66 -11.98 -13.13 -7.44
C ALA A 66 -12.07 -11.83 -8.26
N ALA A 67 -11.38 -10.77 -7.83
CA ALA A 67 -11.34 -9.50 -8.54
C ALA A 67 -10.68 -9.62 -9.93
N LEU A 68 -9.55 -10.34 -10.03
CA LEU A 68 -8.87 -10.58 -11.30
C LEU A 68 -9.72 -11.42 -12.28
N ASN A 69 -10.48 -12.39 -11.80
CA ASN A 69 -11.39 -13.16 -12.67
C ASN A 69 -12.46 -12.26 -13.31
N ILE A 70 -12.96 -11.26 -12.58
CA ILE A 70 -13.91 -10.28 -13.11
C ILE A 70 -13.22 -9.33 -14.10
N ALA A 71 -11.97 -8.97 -13.85
CA ALA A 71 -11.18 -8.04 -14.68
C ALA A 71 -10.50 -8.68 -15.90
N GLY A 72 -10.78 -9.96 -16.20
CA GLY A 72 -10.20 -10.63 -17.37
C GLY A 72 -8.87 -11.34 -17.14
N GLY A 73 -8.48 -11.53 -15.89
CA GLY A 73 -7.30 -12.32 -15.49
C GLY A 73 -6.09 -11.51 -15.06
N SER A 74 -5.04 -12.22 -14.67
CA SER A 74 -3.81 -11.63 -14.12
C SER A 74 -2.86 -11.04 -15.18
N SER A 75 -3.07 -11.33 -16.46
CA SER A 75 -2.22 -10.83 -17.56
C SER A 75 -2.24 -9.30 -17.70
N GLY A 76 -3.24 -8.63 -17.11
CA GLY A 76 -3.32 -7.16 -17.05
C GLY A 76 -2.45 -6.51 -15.97
N ILE A 77 -1.85 -7.28 -15.04
CA ILE A 77 -1.03 -6.72 -13.97
C ILE A 77 0.28 -6.18 -14.55
N ARG A 78 0.45 -4.86 -14.46
CA ARG A 78 1.61 -4.11 -14.95
C ARG A 78 2.69 -3.94 -13.90
N ALA A 79 2.30 -3.89 -12.63
CA ALA A 79 3.23 -3.76 -11.51
C ALA A 79 2.63 -4.29 -10.21
N VAL A 80 3.52 -4.70 -9.31
CA VAL A 80 3.21 -5.05 -7.93
C VAL A 80 3.90 -4.07 -7.00
N ALA A 81 3.24 -3.65 -5.95
CA ALA A 81 3.81 -2.76 -4.94
C ALA A 81 3.58 -3.31 -3.53
N CYS A 82 4.45 -2.93 -2.59
CA CYS A 82 4.20 -3.19 -1.17
C CYS A 82 4.78 -2.09 -0.28
N SER A 83 4.16 -1.91 0.88
CA SER A 83 4.79 -1.21 1.98
C SER A 83 5.87 -2.11 2.58
N SER A 84 7.12 -1.63 2.62
CA SER A 84 8.29 -2.39 3.12
C SER A 84 8.86 -1.83 4.42
N SER A 85 8.41 -0.64 4.83
CA SER A 85 8.83 0.04 6.06
C SER A 85 7.77 1.02 6.54
N PRO A 86 7.78 1.41 7.82
CA PRO A 86 6.90 2.46 8.33
C PRO A 86 7.10 3.82 7.63
N ARG A 87 8.36 4.23 7.43
CA ARG A 87 8.76 5.53 6.88
C ARG A 87 9.92 5.36 5.91
N SER A 88 10.13 6.34 5.03
CA SER A 88 11.26 6.41 4.10
C SER A 88 12.54 6.96 4.78
N ALA A 89 12.84 6.51 5.99
CA ALA A 89 14.01 6.93 6.78
C ALA A 89 14.92 5.73 7.07
N ASP A 90 16.22 5.98 7.14
CA ASP A 90 17.21 4.97 7.49
C ASP A 90 16.91 4.34 8.86
N GLY A 91 16.97 3.01 8.93
CA GLY A 91 16.66 2.26 10.14
C GLY A 91 15.15 2.13 10.43
N SER A 92 14.27 2.65 9.59
CA SER A 92 12.82 2.45 9.72
C SER A 92 12.47 1.02 9.36
N TYR A 93 12.22 0.18 10.38
CA TYR A 93 11.95 -1.24 10.21
C TYR A 93 10.93 -1.75 11.22
N MET A 94 10.01 -2.57 10.76
CA MET A 94 9.12 -3.38 11.61
C MET A 94 8.91 -4.76 10.97
N PRO A 95 9.02 -5.86 11.73
CA PRO A 95 8.90 -7.22 11.20
C PRO A 95 7.61 -7.53 10.45
N CYS A 96 6.48 -6.91 10.81
CA CYS A 96 5.19 -7.16 10.16
C CYS A 96 5.19 -6.84 8.65
N PHE A 97 6.01 -5.88 8.19
CA PHE A 97 6.12 -5.55 6.76
C PHE A 97 6.73 -6.68 5.91
N LEU A 98 7.53 -7.56 6.52
CA LEU A 98 8.14 -8.69 5.81
C LEU A 98 7.09 -9.60 5.16
N VAL A 99 5.91 -9.72 5.75
CA VAL A 99 4.84 -10.59 5.21
C VAL A 99 4.33 -10.03 3.87
N GLY A 100 3.99 -8.75 3.82
CA GLY A 100 3.56 -8.09 2.60
C GLY A 100 4.65 -8.06 1.52
N GLU A 101 5.90 -7.83 1.94
CA GLU A 101 7.04 -7.83 1.04
C GLU A 101 7.31 -9.22 0.44
N ALA A 102 7.26 -10.29 1.23
CA ALA A 102 7.42 -11.66 0.76
C ALA A 102 6.30 -12.05 -0.23
N LEU A 103 5.05 -11.69 0.09
CA LEU A 103 3.91 -11.96 -0.77
C LEU A 103 4.03 -11.19 -2.10
N ALA A 104 4.33 -9.89 -2.04
CA ALA A 104 4.51 -9.06 -3.22
C ALA A 104 5.66 -9.55 -4.11
N SER A 105 6.79 -9.94 -3.50
CA SER A 105 7.94 -10.48 -4.22
C SER A 105 7.61 -11.80 -4.93
N SER A 106 6.86 -12.68 -4.26
CA SER A 106 6.43 -13.96 -4.85
C SER A 106 5.50 -13.75 -6.03
N VAL A 107 4.52 -12.85 -5.89
CA VAL A 107 3.57 -12.53 -6.97
C VAL A 107 4.28 -11.84 -8.13
N SER A 108 5.11 -10.84 -7.86
CA SER A 108 5.92 -10.14 -8.87
C SER A 108 6.79 -11.10 -9.68
N GLY A 109 7.52 -11.99 -8.99
CA GLY A 109 8.37 -13.00 -9.64
C GLY A 109 7.57 -13.99 -10.49
N THR A 110 6.40 -14.42 -10.00
CA THR A 110 5.54 -15.35 -10.75
C THR A 110 4.94 -14.72 -12.01
N LEU A 111 4.58 -13.44 -11.95
CA LEU A 111 3.98 -12.72 -13.07
C LEU A 111 5.00 -12.09 -14.01
N GLY A 112 6.28 -12.03 -13.63
CA GLY A 112 7.29 -11.27 -14.37
C GLY A 112 7.04 -9.75 -14.35
N ALA A 113 6.23 -9.26 -13.40
CA ALA A 113 5.89 -7.85 -13.27
C ALA A 113 6.88 -7.13 -12.33
N PRO A 114 7.23 -5.85 -12.57
CA PRO A 114 8.13 -5.11 -11.69
C PRO A 114 7.55 -4.97 -10.28
N LEU A 115 8.44 -5.02 -9.26
CA LEU A 115 8.11 -4.81 -7.85
C LEU A 115 8.57 -3.42 -7.41
N TYR A 116 7.65 -2.67 -6.79
CA TYR A 116 7.93 -1.38 -6.16
C TYR A 116 7.76 -1.49 -4.64
N LYS A 117 8.80 -1.09 -3.91
CA LYS A 117 8.79 -1.01 -2.45
C LYS A 117 8.69 0.46 -2.05
N VAL A 118 7.70 0.77 -1.23
CA VAL A 118 7.44 2.12 -0.70
C VAL A 118 7.32 2.06 0.81
N SER A 119 7.37 3.19 1.49
CA SER A 119 7.01 3.21 2.91
C SER A 119 5.49 3.25 3.09
N HIS A 120 5.01 2.82 4.24
CA HIS A 120 3.61 2.94 4.62
C HIS A 120 3.16 4.41 4.65
N GLN A 121 4.05 5.31 5.10
CA GLN A 121 3.80 6.75 5.12
C GLN A 121 3.63 7.33 3.69
N ASP A 122 4.44 6.89 2.72
CA ASP A 122 4.26 7.28 1.31
C ASP A 122 2.88 6.86 0.80
N GLY A 123 2.41 5.66 1.17
CA GLY A 123 1.08 5.17 0.85
C GLY A 123 -0.03 6.07 1.41
N HIS A 124 0.11 6.55 2.65
CA HIS A 124 -0.85 7.49 3.26
C HIS A 124 -0.89 8.82 2.51
N VAL A 125 0.27 9.37 2.16
CA VAL A 125 0.35 10.62 1.37
C VAL A 125 -0.32 10.43 0.00
N ALA A 126 0.02 9.35 -0.71
CA ALA A 126 -0.52 9.06 -2.03
C ALA A 126 -2.05 8.92 -2.01
N VAL A 127 -2.60 8.15 -1.06
CA VAL A 127 -4.04 7.94 -0.97
C VAL A 127 -4.79 9.20 -0.52
N ALA A 128 -4.18 10.06 0.29
CA ALA A 128 -4.77 11.34 0.70
C ALA A 128 -4.91 12.27 -0.51
N VAL A 129 -3.87 12.41 -1.33
CA VAL A 129 -3.91 13.21 -2.57
C VAL A 129 -4.90 12.62 -3.56
N TYR A 130 -4.88 11.30 -3.79
CA TYR A 130 -5.85 10.62 -4.65
C TYR A 130 -7.30 10.88 -4.20
N SER A 131 -7.58 10.68 -2.91
CA SER A 131 -8.94 10.89 -2.38
C SER A 131 -9.39 12.35 -2.50
N ALA A 132 -8.49 13.29 -2.21
CA ALA A 132 -8.77 14.71 -2.36
C ALA A 132 -9.01 15.09 -3.84
N SER A 133 -8.23 14.54 -4.77
CA SER A 133 -8.40 14.81 -6.20
C SER A 133 -9.78 14.37 -6.73
N ARG A 134 -10.31 13.27 -6.17
CA ARG A 134 -11.66 12.78 -6.52
C ARG A 134 -12.77 13.68 -5.95
N ILE A 135 -12.58 14.26 -4.77
CA ILE A 135 -13.55 15.15 -4.12
C ILE A 135 -13.54 16.54 -4.75
N TYR A 136 -12.35 17.07 -5.00
CA TYR A 136 -12.17 18.46 -5.45
C TYR A 136 -11.85 18.60 -6.94
N SER A 137 -11.81 17.49 -7.69
CA SER A 137 -11.63 17.46 -9.16
C SER A 137 -10.36 18.16 -9.65
N PHE A 138 -9.21 17.84 -9.05
CA PHE A 138 -7.90 18.32 -9.51
C PHE A 138 -7.01 17.17 -10.04
N ASP A 139 -5.97 17.51 -10.77
CA ASP A 139 -4.98 16.57 -11.27
C ASP A 139 -4.02 16.14 -10.14
N ALA A 140 -4.12 14.87 -9.71
CA ALA A 140 -3.29 14.32 -8.65
C ALA A 140 -1.80 14.26 -9.04
N ASP A 141 -1.48 13.93 -10.29
CA ASP A 141 -0.10 13.83 -10.76
C ASP A 141 0.55 15.22 -10.83
N GLY A 142 -0.17 16.20 -11.35
CA GLY A 142 0.24 17.61 -11.36
C GLY A 142 0.43 18.16 -9.93
N PHE A 143 -0.37 17.70 -8.96
CA PHE A 143 -0.23 18.11 -7.57
C PHE A 143 1.12 17.69 -6.97
N PHE A 144 1.61 16.49 -7.26
CA PHE A 144 2.92 16.02 -6.81
C PHE A 144 4.12 16.72 -7.49
N SER A 145 3.89 17.53 -8.51
CA SER A 145 4.96 18.33 -9.14
C SER A 145 5.40 19.54 -8.32
N HIS A 146 4.72 19.85 -7.22
CA HIS A 146 5.00 20.97 -6.33
C HIS A 146 5.19 20.51 -4.88
N PRO A 147 6.04 21.17 -4.08
CA PRO A 147 6.15 20.85 -2.67
C PRO A 147 4.88 21.27 -1.91
N PHE A 148 4.47 20.43 -0.93
CA PHE A 148 3.35 20.72 -0.05
C PHE A 148 3.57 20.17 1.37
N ILE A 149 2.72 20.57 2.29
CA ILE A 149 2.70 20.06 3.66
C ILE A 149 1.54 19.08 3.82
N SER A 150 1.83 17.90 4.35
CA SER A 150 0.86 16.89 4.74
C SER A 150 0.84 16.72 6.25
N PHE A 151 -0.32 16.62 6.84
CA PHE A 151 -0.49 16.30 8.25
C PHE A 151 -0.87 14.83 8.39
N HIS A 152 -0.03 14.07 9.08
CA HIS A 152 -0.33 12.69 9.43
C HIS A 152 -0.78 12.65 10.90
N VAL A 153 -2.07 12.43 11.12
CA VAL A 153 -2.69 12.40 12.44
C VAL A 153 -3.27 11.02 12.69
N SER A 154 -2.76 10.31 13.67
CA SER A 154 -3.25 9.00 14.11
C SER A 154 -3.42 8.97 15.63
N GLY A 155 -4.03 7.92 16.19
CA GLY A 155 -4.35 7.84 17.63
C GLY A 155 -3.18 8.00 18.60
N GLY A 156 -1.93 7.87 18.13
CA GLY A 156 -0.72 8.02 18.96
C GLY A 156 0.37 8.88 18.32
N THR A 157 0.14 9.40 17.10
CA THR A 157 1.17 10.12 16.35
C THR A 157 0.57 11.35 15.68
N PHE A 158 1.26 12.47 15.83
CA PHE A 158 1.01 13.69 15.05
C PHE A 158 2.32 14.09 14.36
N GLU A 159 2.31 14.14 13.05
CA GLU A 159 3.48 14.50 12.24
C GLU A 159 3.10 15.55 11.20
N VAL A 160 4.02 16.48 10.97
CA VAL A 160 3.97 17.44 9.86
C VAL A 160 5.02 17.00 8.85
N LEU A 161 4.57 16.64 7.66
CA LEU A 161 5.39 16.07 6.61
C LEU A 161 5.59 17.11 5.52
N LYS A 162 6.84 17.37 5.15
CA LYS A 162 7.15 18.12 3.94
C LYS A 162 7.27 17.13 2.78
N VAL A 163 6.34 17.19 1.85
CA VAL A 163 6.35 16.40 0.63
C VAL A 163 6.93 17.24 -0.50
N SER A 164 7.86 16.68 -1.26
CA SER A 164 8.53 17.37 -2.37
C SER A 164 8.60 16.46 -3.59
N PRO A 165 8.60 17.00 -4.81
CA PRO A 165 8.88 16.22 -6.00
C PRO A 165 10.20 15.48 -5.85
N SER A 166 10.23 14.18 -6.19
CA SER A 166 11.46 13.40 -6.08
C SER A 166 12.43 13.76 -7.20
N LEU A 167 13.71 13.85 -6.86
CA LEU A 167 14.79 13.95 -7.85
C LEU A 167 15.17 12.59 -8.44
N SER A 168 14.64 11.51 -7.88
CA SER A 168 14.84 10.14 -8.35
C SER A 168 13.85 9.77 -9.43
N SER A 169 14.32 9.21 -10.54
CA SER A 169 13.45 8.65 -11.60
C SER A 169 12.60 7.44 -11.13
N LYS A 170 12.83 6.96 -9.90
CA LYS A 170 12.13 5.80 -9.32
C LYS A 170 10.98 6.17 -8.40
N ARG A 171 10.78 7.46 -8.10
CA ARG A 171 9.74 7.97 -7.21
C ARG A 171 9.10 9.20 -7.79
N ILE A 172 7.81 9.42 -7.50
CA ILE A 172 7.10 10.64 -7.87
C ILE A 172 7.40 11.75 -6.86
N PHE A 173 7.49 11.40 -5.57
CA PHE A 173 7.74 12.34 -4.47
C PHE A 173 8.61 11.74 -3.38
N ASP A 174 9.17 12.58 -2.55
CA ASP A 174 9.88 12.27 -1.31
C ASP A 174 9.17 12.92 -0.12
N VAL A 175 9.18 12.24 1.03
CA VAL A 175 8.56 12.68 2.30
C VAL A 175 9.63 12.97 3.33
#